data_a1be0f5720da8f6969c745e466b527e6
#
_entry.id   a1be0f5720da8f6969c745e466b527e6
#
_cell.length_a   1.000
_cell.length_b   1.000
_cell.length_c   1.000
_cell.angle_alpha   90.00
_cell.angle_beta   90.00
_cell.angle_gamma   90.00
#
_symmetry.space_group_name_H-M   'P 1'
#
loop_
_entity.id
_entity.type
_entity.pdbx_description
1 polymer ?
#
loop_
_entity_poly.entity_id
_entity_poly.type
_entity_poly.pdbx_seq_one_letter_code
_entity_poly.pdbx_strand_id
1 'polypeptide(L)'
;WPATSKQLQSSSSEKLSYNDAIAAANRTVSEDTSNTDVRSECRSIIKTHGKKTTKAVMMIHGVSACPQQFADLGDTFFNAGYNVYIPRVPSHGLADNKRHGEITIPAMAQFMNSSTSIISGLGDETGVVGLSGGANMATWITQYNSQTISRALLLSPFYQPSASETPSWKVPLLQNLYGRNILPDSFTGSNLSYRALGKYIIIANNYKSDLKAPGLKYVGVVTSENDTAIDKNLAVNIPKQMAAASGAKFQYYSIPASFGIGHDIVALNQDEVKKHADKLYPFYLDMYEGKDVKLEAN
;
A
#
# COMPACT_ATOMS: atom_id res chain seq x y z
N TRP A 1 7.79 8.51 -23.12
CA TRP A 1 8.89 8.40 -22.16
C TRP A 1 8.28 8.23 -20.76
N PRO A 2 8.76 7.32 -19.92
CA PRO A 2 8.26 7.20 -18.56
C PRO A 2 8.49 8.51 -17.80
N ALA A 3 7.47 8.97 -17.08
CA ALA A 3 7.60 10.14 -16.22
C ALA A 3 8.40 9.77 -14.96
N THR A 4 9.43 10.56 -14.66
CA THR A 4 10.29 10.39 -13.47
C THR A 4 10.30 11.62 -12.58
N SER A 5 10.67 11.47 -11.32
CA SER A 5 10.81 12.54 -10.35
C SER A 5 12.00 12.29 -9.44
N LYS A 6 12.87 13.29 -9.27
CA LYS A 6 14.04 13.20 -8.37
C LYS A 6 13.64 12.85 -6.92
N GLN A 7 12.49 13.33 -6.47
CA GLN A 7 11.96 13.08 -5.12
C GLN A 7 11.64 11.61 -4.86
N LEU A 8 11.46 10.81 -5.92
CA LEU A 8 11.18 9.38 -5.86
C LEU A 8 12.41 8.50 -6.15
N GLN A 9 13.60 9.09 -6.26
CA GLN A 9 14.85 8.36 -6.59
C GLN A 9 15.76 8.14 -5.37
N SER A 10 15.34 8.59 -4.20
CA SER A 10 16.04 8.37 -2.93
C SER A 10 15.07 8.44 -1.76
N SER A 11 15.43 7.82 -0.64
CA SER A 11 14.72 7.95 0.63
C SER A 11 15.39 8.98 1.53
N SER A 12 14.57 9.71 2.30
CA SER A 12 14.97 10.59 3.40
C SER A 12 14.41 10.13 4.74
N SER A 13 13.98 8.86 4.85
CA SER A 13 13.51 8.32 6.12
C SER A 13 14.65 8.22 7.14
N GLU A 14 14.31 8.40 8.41
CA GLU A 14 15.23 8.33 9.54
C GLU A 14 14.78 7.23 10.49
N LYS A 15 15.75 6.62 11.18
CA LYS A 15 15.43 5.66 12.23
C LYS A 15 15.05 6.40 13.51
N LEU A 16 13.85 6.17 14.01
CA LEU A 16 13.33 6.79 15.22
C LEU A 16 13.45 5.88 16.44
N SER A 17 13.55 6.50 17.63
CA SER A 17 13.25 5.79 18.88
C SER A 17 11.77 5.45 18.97
N TYR A 18 11.38 4.52 19.85
CA TYR A 18 9.98 4.21 20.08
C TYR A 18 9.18 5.46 20.51
N ASN A 19 9.70 6.25 21.42
CA ASN A 19 9.02 7.44 21.91
C ASN A 19 8.84 8.51 20.81
N ASP A 20 9.84 8.72 19.96
CA ASP A 20 9.74 9.66 18.84
C ASP A 20 8.77 9.15 17.78
N ALA A 21 8.76 7.84 17.51
CA ALA A 21 7.84 7.21 16.56
C ALA A 21 6.38 7.35 17.03
N ILE A 22 6.10 7.07 18.30
CA ILE A 22 4.77 7.24 18.90
C ILE A 22 4.36 8.72 18.90
N ALA A 23 5.25 9.62 19.25
CA ALA A 23 4.97 11.06 19.20
C ALA A 23 4.63 11.52 17.77
N ALA A 24 5.36 11.03 16.76
CA ALA A 24 5.11 11.35 15.36
C ALA A 24 3.78 10.74 14.86
N ALA A 25 3.50 9.48 15.19
CA ALA A 25 2.23 8.83 14.84
C ALA A 25 1.03 9.55 15.47
N ASN A 26 1.13 9.93 16.75
CA ASN A 26 0.08 10.66 17.46
C ASN A 26 -0.13 12.07 16.87
N ARG A 27 0.93 12.75 16.42
CA ARG A 27 0.78 14.03 15.70
C ARG A 27 -0.03 13.83 14.41
N THR A 28 0.26 12.82 13.62
CA THR A 28 -0.50 12.52 12.39
C THR A 28 -1.98 12.27 12.70
N VAL A 29 -2.28 11.48 13.73
CA VAL A 29 -3.67 11.24 14.17
C VAL A 29 -4.33 12.55 14.65
N SER A 30 -3.61 13.38 15.37
CA SER A 30 -4.10 14.67 15.88
C SER A 30 -4.38 15.67 14.75
N GLU A 31 -3.50 15.73 13.75
CA GLU A 31 -3.68 16.54 12.55
C GLU A 31 -4.90 16.09 11.76
N ASP A 32 -5.09 14.79 11.58
CA ASP A 32 -6.30 14.24 10.93
C ASP A 32 -7.56 14.57 11.74
N THR A 33 -7.48 14.51 13.07
CA THR A 33 -8.62 14.81 13.95
C THR A 33 -9.00 16.28 13.94
N SER A 34 -8.02 17.17 13.85
CA SER A 34 -8.25 18.63 13.80
C SER A 34 -8.72 19.12 12.44
N ASN A 35 -8.50 18.34 11.39
CA ASN A 35 -8.92 18.70 10.05
C ASN A 35 -10.37 18.28 9.82
N THR A 36 -11.27 19.24 9.79
CA THR A 36 -12.72 19.03 9.61
C THR A 36 -13.09 18.43 8.26
N ASP A 37 -12.20 18.51 7.27
CA ASP A 37 -12.40 17.88 5.96
C ASP A 37 -12.10 16.37 5.98
N VAL A 38 -11.35 15.87 6.98
CA VAL A 38 -11.08 14.45 7.13
C VAL A 38 -12.27 13.74 7.75
N ARG A 39 -12.81 12.74 7.05
CA ARG A 39 -13.88 11.90 7.59
C ARG A 39 -13.38 11.16 8.82
N SER A 40 -14.20 11.07 9.86
CA SER A 40 -13.80 10.51 11.15
C SER A 40 -13.28 9.08 11.07
N GLU A 41 -13.90 8.26 10.21
CA GLU A 41 -13.50 6.88 9.95
C GLU A 41 -12.22 6.76 9.11
N CYS A 42 -11.79 7.86 8.50
CA CYS A 42 -10.61 7.91 7.62
C CYS A 42 -9.34 8.44 8.28
N ARG A 43 -9.37 8.74 9.58
CA ARG A 43 -8.18 9.19 10.31
C ARG A 43 -7.12 8.11 10.35
N SER A 44 -5.86 8.51 10.41
CA SER A 44 -4.73 7.60 10.64
C SER A 44 -4.92 6.81 11.93
N ILE A 45 -4.45 5.57 11.96
CA ILE A 45 -4.62 4.64 13.09
C ILE A 45 -3.26 4.25 13.61
N ILE A 46 -3.06 4.32 14.92
CA ILE A 46 -1.92 3.73 15.63
C ILE A 46 -2.45 2.78 16.71
N LYS A 47 -2.00 1.53 16.66
CA LYS A 47 -2.27 0.52 17.69
C LYS A 47 -0.95 0.07 18.28
N THR A 48 -0.76 0.27 19.56
CA THR A 48 0.49 -0.03 20.24
C THR A 48 0.26 -0.80 21.53
N HIS A 49 1.18 -1.71 21.85
CA HIS A 49 1.24 -2.43 23.12
C HIS A 49 1.95 -1.61 24.23
N GLY A 50 2.11 -0.30 24.03
CA GLY A 50 2.75 0.61 25.01
C GLY A 50 4.26 0.52 25.04
N LYS A 51 4.86 -0.25 24.15
CA LYS A 51 6.32 -0.45 24.02
C LYS A 51 6.68 -0.84 22.60
N LYS A 52 7.95 -0.74 22.26
CA LYS A 52 8.51 -1.36 21.05
C LYS A 52 8.28 -2.87 21.12
N THR A 53 7.72 -3.44 20.07
CA THR A 53 7.46 -4.88 19.97
C THR A 53 8.53 -5.58 19.12
N THR A 54 8.61 -6.90 19.19
CA THR A 54 9.49 -7.69 18.32
C THR A 54 9.15 -7.46 16.85
N LYS A 55 7.86 -7.30 16.54
CA LYS A 55 7.36 -7.10 15.16
C LYS A 55 6.39 -5.92 15.11
N ALA A 56 6.50 -5.10 14.08
CA ALA A 56 5.53 -4.05 13.76
C ALA A 56 5.26 -4.00 12.26
N VAL A 57 4.08 -3.52 11.89
CA VAL A 57 3.63 -3.46 10.51
C VAL A 57 2.97 -2.12 10.19
N MET A 58 3.28 -1.59 9.03
CA MET A 58 2.61 -0.45 8.43
C MET A 58 1.66 -0.94 7.34
N MET A 59 0.44 -0.38 7.27
CA MET A 59 -0.54 -0.73 6.25
C MET A 59 -0.96 0.50 5.45
N ILE A 60 -0.89 0.43 4.12
CA ILE A 60 -1.15 1.55 3.21
C ILE A 60 -2.35 1.22 2.32
N HIS A 61 -3.40 2.03 2.45
CA HIS A 61 -4.65 1.87 1.71
C HIS A 61 -4.52 2.22 0.22
N GLY A 62 -5.50 1.78 -0.57
CA GLY A 62 -5.57 2.02 -2.01
C GLY A 62 -5.97 3.44 -2.40
N VAL A 63 -5.91 3.72 -3.71
CA VAL A 63 -6.37 4.97 -4.31
C VAL A 63 -7.84 5.18 -4.00
N SER A 64 -8.22 6.41 -3.63
CA SER A 64 -9.56 6.82 -3.19
C SER A 64 -10.10 6.16 -1.91
N ALA A 65 -9.35 5.23 -1.31
CA ALA A 65 -9.66 4.65 -0.01
C ALA A 65 -9.07 5.48 1.15
N CYS A 66 -9.10 4.94 2.35
CA CYS A 66 -8.54 5.57 3.55
C CYS A 66 -8.18 4.49 4.60
N PRO A 67 -7.57 4.83 5.75
CA PRO A 67 -7.15 3.86 6.76
C PRO A 67 -8.19 2.86 7.21
N GLN A 68 -9.48 3.20 7.16
CA GLN A 68 -10.57 2.27 7.49
C GLN A 68 -10.50 0.98 6.65
N GLN A 69 -9.98 1.03 5.42
CA GLN A 69 -9.82 -0.16 4.57
C GLN A 69 -9.03 -1.28 5.26
N PHE A 70 -8.07 -0.93 6.11
CA PHE A 70 -7.19 -1.85 6.83
C PHE A 70 -7.50 -1.98 8.32
N ALA A 71 -8.49 -1.28 8.86
CA ALA A 71 -8.73 -1.24 10.30
C ALA A 71 -8.90 -2.65 10.90
N ASP A 72 -9.73 -3.48 10.28
CA ASP A 72 -10.05 -4.82 10.79
C ASP A 72 -8.88 -5.81 10.58
N LEU A 73 -8.17 -5.75 9.45
CA LEU A 73 -6.94 -6.52 9.27
C LEU A 73 -5.86 -6.06 10.26
N GLY A 74 -5.79 -4.76 10.55
CA GLY A 74 -4.93 -4.18 11.57
C GLY A 74 -5.17 -4.78 12.95
N ASP A 75 -6.43 -5.04 13.30
CA ASP A 75 -6.78 -5.73 14.55
C ASP A 75 -6.23 -7.17 14.60
N THR A 76 -6.29 -7.88 13.46
CA THR A 76 -5.72 -9.24 13.37
C THR A 76 -4.21 -9.23 13.67
N PHE A 77 -3.45 -8.29 13.09
CA PHE A 77 -2.02 -8.16 13.37
C PHE A 77 -1.76 -7.68 14.80
N PHE A 78 -2.52 -6.72 15.31
CA PHE A 78 -2.37 -6.24 16.68
C PHE A 78 -2.60 -7.36 17.69
N ASN A 79 -3.65 -8.16 17.51
CA ASN A 79 -3.95 -9.31 18.38
C ASN A 79 -2.87 -10.41 18.28
N ALA A 80 -2.10 -10.45 17.19
CA ALA A 80 -0.93 -11.34 17.05
C ALA A 80 0.37 -10.74 17.63
N GLY A 81 0.29 -9.61 18.34
CA GLY A 81 1.43 -9.01 19.05
C GLY A 81 2.18 -7.91 18.27
N TYR A 82 1.70 -7.50 17.11
CA TYR A 82 2.30 -6.41 16.33
C TYR A 82 1.90 -5.04 16.89
N ASN A 83 2.82 -4.06 16.88
CA ASN A 83 2.40 -2.68 16.78
C ASN A 83 1.99 -2.41 15.32
N VAL A 84 0.90 -1.67 15.13
CA VAL A 84 0.29 -1.45 13.81
C VAL A 84 0.14 0.05 13.55
N TYR A 85 0.59 0.52 12.40
CA TYR A 85 0.43 1.88 11.94
C TYR A 85 -0.27 1.91 10.58
N ILE A 86 -1.40 2.59 10.50
CA ILE A 86 -2.20 2.72 9.27
C ILE A 86 -2.35 4.21 8.97
N PRO A 87 -1.38 4.83 8.28
CA PRO A 87 -1.42 6.26 7.97
C PRO A 87 -2.42 6.58 6.85
N ARG A 88 -3.06 7.74 6.94
CA ARG A 88 -3.86 8.30 5.85
C ARG A 88 -2.95 8.91 4.78
N VAL A 89 -3.08 8.44 3.56
CA VAL A 89 -2.40 9.03 2.41
C VAL A 89 -2.90 10.46 2.20
N PRO A 90 -2.02 11.45 1.96
CA PRO A 90 -2.42 12.84 1.74
C PRO A 90 -3.52 12.97 0.67
N SER A 91 -4.43 13.92 0.86
CA SER A 91 -5.58 14.18 -0.01
C SER A 91 -6.63 13.06 -0.07
N HIS A 92 -6.42 11.94 0.62
CA HIS A 92 -7.39 10.85 0.70
C HIS A 92 -8.24 10.93 1.97
N GLY A 93 -9.40 10.27 1.97
CA GLY A 93 -10.28 10.21 3.14
C GLY A 93 -10.98 11.52 3.50
N LEU A 94 -11.07 12.45 2.57
CA LEU A 94 -11.73 13.74 2.76
C LEU A 94 -13.24 13.63 2.51
N ALA A 95 -14.00 14.62 2.99
CA ALA A 95 -15.45 14.69 2.82
C ALA A 95 -15.84 14.63 1.33
N ASP A 96 -15.14 15.37 0.47
CA ASP A 96 -15.19 15.18 -0.97
C ASP A 96 -14.11 14.16 -1.39
N ASN A 97 -14.56 12.92 -1.62
CA ASN A 97 -13.64 11.86 -1.99
C ASN A 97 -12.89 12.08 -3.33
N LYS A 98 -13.42 12.93 -4.22
CA LYS A 98 -12.74 13.27 -5.48
C LYS A 98 -11.43 14.02 -5.27
N ARG A 99 -11.26 14.65 -4.12
CA ARG A 99 -10.04 15.39 -3.77
C ARG A 99 -8.79 14.51 -3.63
N HIS A 100 -8.90 13.18 -3.67
CA HIS A 100 -7.70 12.33 -3.82
C HIS A 100 -6.91 12.63 -5.09
N GLY A 101 -7.55 13.24 -6.11
CA GLY A 101 -6.88 13.76 -7.32
C GLY A 101 -5.93 14.94 -7.06
N GLU A 102 -6.08 15.64 -5.94
CA GLU A 102 -5.21 16.77 -5.54
C GLU A 102 -3.84 16.32 -5.03
N ILE A 103 -3.63 15.01 -4.79
CA ILE A 103 -2.34 14.49 -4.32
C ILE A 103 -1.20 14.91 -5.25
N THR A 104 -0.03 15.19 -4.66
CA THR A 104 1.17 15.61 -5.41
C THR A 104 2.31 14.62 -5.21
N ILE A 105 3.24 14.54 -6.16
CA ILE A 105 4.44 13.70 -6.03
C ILE A 105 5.27 14.06 -4.80
N PRO A 106 5.54 15.35 -4.50
CA PRO A 106 6.22 15.71 -3.25
C PRO A 106 5.52 15.21 -1.99
N ALA A 107 4.18 15.34 -1.93
CA ALA A 107 3.41 14.86 -0.79
C ALA A 107 3.46 13.33 -0.67
N MET A 108 3.41 12.59 -1.79
CA MET A 108 3.58 11.14 -1.80
C MET A 108 4.97 10.71 -1.30
N ALA A 109 6.04 11.36 -1.78
CA ALA A 109 7.40 11.08 -1.34
C ALA A 109 7.58 11.37 0.15
N GLN A 110 7.08 12.51 0.64
CA GLN A 110 7.13 12.87 2.05
C GLN A 110 6.35 11.87 2.91
N PHE A 111 5.14 11.49 2.47
CA PHE A 111 4.32 10.48 3.14
C PHE A 111 5.05 9.15 3.28
N MET A 112 5.62 8.63 2.20
CA MET A 112 6.35 7.36 2.22
C MET A 112 7.56 7.41 3.16
N ASN A 113 8.32 8.51 3.15
CA ASN A 113 9.50 8.68 4.01
C ASN A 113 9.11 8.84 5.48
N SER A 114 8.16 9.71 5.82
CA SER A 114 7.75 9.94 7.21
C SER A 114 7.08 8.71 7.82
N SER A 115 6.24 8.01 7.06
CA SER A 115 5.62 6.77 7.53
C SER A 115 6.65 5.66 7.76
N THR A 116 7.68 5.57 6.91
CA THR A 116 8.80 4.65 7.11
C THR A 116 9.60 5.00 8.36
N SER A 117 9.84 6.28 8.62
CA SER A 117 10.50 6.73 9.86
C SER A 117 9.70 6.29 11.08
N ILE A 118 8.40 6.49 11.08
CA ILE A 118 7.52 6.09 12.19
C ILE A 118 7.58 4.58 12.43
N ILE A 119 7.38 3.77 11.38
CA ILE A 119 7.38 2.30 11.57
C ILE A 119 8.73 1.79 12.10
N SER A 120 9.84 2.43 11.74
CA SER A 120 11.17 2.03 12.18
C SER A 120 11.36 2.00 13.70
N GLY A 121 10.60 2.82 14.43
CA GLY A 121 10.65 2.87 15.90
C GLY A 121 9.67 1.95 16.61
N LEU A 122 8.70 1.35 15.88
CA LEU A 122 7.61 0.60 16.49
C LEU A 122 7.91 -0.87 16.73
N GLY A 123 8.89 -1.45 16.05
CA GLY A 123 9.27 -2.86 16.17
C GLY A 123 10.74 -3.11 15.88
N ASP A 124 11.25 -4.27 16.32
CA ASP A 124 12.60 -4.71 15.99
C ASP A 124 12.68 -5.20 14.54
N GLU A 125 11.68 -5.95 14.11
CA GLU A 125 11.45 -6.33 12.72
C GLU A 125 10.22 -5.59 12.20
N THR A 126 10.34 -4.88 11.11
CA THR A 126 9.27 -4.06 10.54
C THR A 126 9.02 -4.40 9.09
N GLY A 127 7.77 -4.28 8.69
CA GLY A 127 7.34 -4.54 7.32
C GLY A 127 6.15 -3.69 6.90
N VAL A 128 5.72 -3.91 5.68
CA VAL A 128 4.64 -3.15 5.06
C VAL A 128 3.63 -4.07 4.39
N VAL A 129 2.37 -3.72 4.54
CA VAL A 129 1.24 -4.29 3.79
C VAL A 129 0.63 -3.15 2.98
N GLY A 130 0.34 -3.37 1.73
CA GLY A 130 -0.34 -2.36 0.91
C GLY A 130 -1.37 -2.98 -0.01
N LEU A 131 -2.44 -2.23 -0.32
CA LEU A 131 -3.45 -2.63 -1.28
C LEU A 131 -3.44 -1.67 -2.46
N SER A 132 -3.44 -2.20 -3.69
CA SER A 132 -3.57 -1.42 -4.93
C SER A 132 -2.50 -0.32 -5.04
N GLY A 133 -2.88 0.96 -5.10
CA GLY A 133 -1.93 2.08 -5.04
C GLY A 133 -1.07 2.08 -3.78
N GLY A 134 -1.62 1.62 -2.65
CA GLY A 134 -0.86 1.44 -1.41
C GLY A 134 0.22 0.35 -1.54
N ALA A 135 -0.04 -0.72 -2.30
CA ALA A 135 0.96 -1.74 -2.60
C ALA A 135 2.07 -1.21 -3.53
N ASN A 136 1.73 -0.30 -4.45
CA ASN A 136 2.72 0.41 -5.27
C ASN A 136 3.66 1.24 -4.38
N MET A 137 3.10 2.04 -3.44
CA MET A 137 3.90 2.78 -2.45
C MET A 137 4.74 1.83 -1.58
N ALA A 138 4.16 0.71 -1.12
CA ALA A 138 4.86 -0.30 -0.34
C ALA A 138 6.05 -0.90 -1.10
N THR A 139 5.93 -1.12 -2.40
CA THR A 139 7.02 -1.58 -3.26
C THR A 139 8.16 -0.57 -3.32
N TRP A 140 7.84 0.73 -3.50
CA TRP A 140 8.83 1.80 -3.44
C TRP A 140 9.53 1.87 -2.08
N ILE A 141 8.74 1.87 -1.00
CA ILE A 141 9.25 1.90 0.37
C ILE A 141 10.22 0.74 0.62
N THR A 142 9.85 -0.46 0.19
CA THR A 142 10.68 -1.66 0.35
C THR A 142 12.04 -1.52 -0.33
N GLN A 143 12.07 -0.99 -1.56
CA GLN A 143 13.32 -0.82 -2.31
C GLN A 143 14.23 0.26 -1.74
N TYR A 144 13.67 1.40 -1.37
CA TYR A 144 14.45 2.55 -0.91
C TYR A 144 14.72 2.53 0.61
N ASN A 145 14.09 1.63 1.36
CA ASN A 145 14.20 1.54 2.82
C ASN A 145 14.41 0.10 3.29
N SER A 146 15.19 -0.67 2.56
CA SER A 146 15.42 -2.10 2.84
C SER A 146 16.16 -2.37 4.16
N GLN A 147 16.76 -1.36 4.78
CA GLN A 147 17.33 -1.47 6.14
C GLN A 147 16.23 -1.43 7.23
N THR A 148 15.05 -0.89 6.89
CA THR A 148 13.91 -0.80 7.79
C THR A 148 12.89 -1.88 7.46
N ILE A 149 12.57 -2.07 6.17
CA ILE A 149 11.53 -2.98 5.71
C ILE A 149 12.12 -4.32 5.33
N SER A 150 11.84 -5.34 6.12
CA SER A 150 12.29 -6.71 5.88
C SER A 150 11.23 -7.63 5.27
N ARG A 151 9.96 -7.23 5.32
CA ARG A 151 8.82 -7.99 4.79
C ARG A 151 7.85 -7.08 4.07
N ALA A 152 7.29 -7.55 2.96
CA ALA A 152 6.22 -6.87 2.22
C ALA A 152 5.12 -7.87 1.87
N LEU A 153 3.86 -7.48 2.13
CA LEU A 153 2.67 -8.16 1.60
C LEU A 153 1.93 -7.19 0.67
N LEU A 154 1.86 -7.54 -0.60
CA LEU A 154 1.33 -6.70 -1.66
C LEU A 154 0.00 -7.29 -2.13
N LEU A 155 -1.07 -6.61 -1.81
CA LEU A 155 -2.44 -7.02 -2.08
C LEU A 155 -2.94 -6.28 -3.33
N SER A 156 -3.32 -7.02 -4.38
CA SER A 156 -3.78 -6.45 -5.66
C SER A 156 -2.94 -5.27 -6.13
N PRO A 157 -1.60 -5.36 -6.23
CA PRO A 157 -0.74 -4.20 -6.45
C PRO A 157 -1.01 -3.53 -7.80
N PHE A 158 -1.21 -2.20 -7.75
CA PHE A 158 -1.46 -1.37 -8.92
C PHE A 158 -0.17 -0.71 -9.40
N TYR A 159 0.44 -1.25 -10.43
CA TYR A 159 1.57 -0.62 -11.14
C TYR A 159 1.14 0.03 -12.45
N GLN A 160 0.16 -0.57 -13.11
CA GLN A 160 -0.55 -0.05 -14.27
C GLN A 160 -1.99 -0.61 -14.26
N PRO A 161 -2.94 0.09 -14.89
CA PRO A 161 -4.27 -0.44 -15.11
C PRO A 161 -4.22 -1.67 -16.04
N SER A 162 -5.23 -2.53 -15.96
CA SER A 162 -5.41 -3.60 -16.92
C SER A 162 -5.63 -3.04 -18.34
N ALA A 163 -5.32 -3.83 -19.35
CA ALA A 163 -5.54 -3.44 -20.75
C ALA A 163 -7.04 -3.24 -21.08
N SER A 164 -7.95 -3.88 -20.33
CA SER A 164 -9.40 -3.69 -20.47
C SER A 164 -9.86 -2.33 -19.92
N GLU A 165 -9.24 -1.83 -18.85
CA GLU A 165 -9.53 -0.52 -18.28
C GLU A 165 -8.84 0.61 -19.09
N THR A 166 -7.58 0.42 -19.40
CA THR A 166 -6.78 1.39 -20.15
C THR A 166 -5.85 0.68 -21.12
N PRO A 167 -6.09 0.76 -22.42
CA PRO A 167 -5.18 0.20 -23.44
C PRO A 167 -3.75 0.68 -23.22
N SER A 168 -2.77 -0.21 -23.39
CA SER A 168 -1.36 0.04 -23.05
C SER A 168 -0.78 1.30 -23.70
N TRP A 169 -1.22 1.64 -24.92
CA TRP A 169 -0.77 2.86 -25.59
C TRP A 169 -1.26 4.17 -24.94
N LYS A 170 -2.31 4.11 -24.11
CA LYS A 170 -2.82 5.27 -23.34
C LYS A 170 -2.09 5.49 -22.02
N VAL A 171 -1.38 4.49 -21.49
CA VAL A 171 -0.67 4.59 -20.21
C VAL A 171 0.36 5.74 -20.22
N PRO A 172 1.18 5.94 -21.27
CA PRO A 172 2.07 7.11 -21.33
C PRO A 172 1.32 8.45 -21.32
N LEU A 173 0.12 8.52 -21.88
CA LEU A 173 -0.71 9.74 -21.83
C LEU A 173 -1.23 9.97 -20.40
N LEU A 174 -1.67 8.93 -19.73
CA LEU A 174 -2.16 9.00 -18.35
C LEU A 174 -1.09 9.56 -17.41
N GLN A 175 0.13 9.03 -17.45
CA GLN A 175 1.21 9.49 -16.58
C GLN A 175 1.74 10.88 -16.96
N ASN A 176 1.87 11.19 -18.25
CA ASN A 176 2.50 12.44 -18.68
C ASN A 176 1.53 13.63 -18.73
N LEU A 177 0.25 13.41 -19.04
CA LEU A 177 -0.74 14.49 -19.13
C LEU A 177 -1.49 14.68 -17.81
N TYR A 178 -2.04 13.61 -17.26
CA TYR A 178 -2.77 13.69 -15.99
C TYR A 178 -1.82 13.65 -14.77
N GLY A 179 -0.90 12.71 -14.73
CA GLY A 179 0.05 12.58 -13.62
C GLY A 179 0.91 13.81 -13.39
N ARG A 180 1.20 14.59 -14.44
CA ARG A 180 1.89 15.88 -14.36
C ARG A 180 0.97 17.09 -14.27
N ASN A 181 -0.33 16.88 -14.09
CA ASN A 181 -1.35 17.94 -14.02
C ASN A 181 -1.43 18.87 -15.26
N ILE A 182 -1.04 18.41 -16.43
CA ILE A 182 -1.14 19.20 -17.67
C ILE A 182 -2.60 19.34 -18.08
N LEU A 183 -3.38 18.26 -17.98
CA LEU A 183 -4.82 18.28 -18.22
C LEU A 183 -5.62 18.51 -16.94
N PRO A 184 -6.80 19.13 -17.03
CA PRO A 184 -7.79 19.10 -15.95
C PRO A 184 -8.06 17.67 -15.52
N ASP A 185 -8.38 17.48 -14.23
CA ASP A 185 -8.70 16.13 -13.74
C ASP A 185 -10.01 15.63 -14.35
N SER A 186 -10.09 14.34 -14.54
CA SER A 186 -11.28 13.61 -14.88
C SER A 186 -11.29 12.28 -14.13
N PHE A 187 -12.43 11.61 -14.14
CA PHE A 187 -12.65 10.46 -13.28
C PHE A 187 -13.13 9.26 -14.07
N THR A 188 -12.71 8.06 -13.64
CA THR A 188 -13.22 6.80 -14.16
C THR A 188 -14.71 6.63 -13.78
N GLY A 189 -15.36 5.62 -14.34
CA GLY A 189 -16.74 5.26 -13.96
C GLY A 189 -16.89 4.89 -12.48
N SER A 190 -15.80 4.49 -11.80
CA SER A 190 -15.72 4.23 -10.36
C SER A 190 -15.23 5.44 -9.54
N ASN A 191 -15.24 6.64 -10.10
CA ASN A 191 -14.80 7.89 -9.48
C ASN A 191 -13.32 7.94 -9.07
N LEU A 192 -12.43 7.20 -9.73
CA LEU A 192 -10.99 7.34 -9.54
C LEU A 192 -10.45 8.48 -10.40
N SER A 193 -9.68 9.38 -9.80
CA SER A 193 -9.01 10.48 -10.47
C SER A 193 -7.92 9.99 -11.43
N TYR A 194 -7.94 10.42 -12.67
CA TYR A 194 -6.85 10.15 -13.62
C TYR A 194 -5.54 10.82 -13.21
N ARG A 195 -5.61 12.00 -12.55
CA ARG A 195 -4.40 12.64 -11.99
C ARG A 195 -3.77 11.80 -10.90
N ALA A 196 -4.57 11.24 -9.98
CA ALA A 196 -4.06 10.33 -8.96
C ALA A 196 -3.47 9.07 -9.59
N LEU A 197 -4.21 8.37 -10.45
CA LEU A 197 -3.73 7.16 -11.12
C LEU A 197 -2.41 7.39 -11.88
N GLY A 198 -2.31 8.51 -12.61
CA GLY A 198 -1.07 8.88 -13.29
C GLY A 198 0.12 9.06 -12.35
N LYS A 199 -0.08 9.63 -11.15
CA LYS A 199 0.98 9.79 -10.14
C LYS A 199 1.40 8.46 -9.53
N TYR A 200 0.48 7.53 -9.29
CA TYR A 200 0.85 6.19 -8.85
C TYR A 200 1.68 5.44 -9.91
N ILE A 201 1.37 5.61 -11.21
CA ILE A 201 2.21 5.07 -12.29
C ILE A 201 3.60 5.72 -12.26
N ILE A 202 3.69 7.03 -11.98
CA ILE A 202 4.98 7.73 -11.83
C ILE A 202 5.80 7.13 -10.68
N ILE A 203 5.20 6.73 -9.56
CA ILE A 203 5.95 6.03 -8.50
C ILE A 203 6.59 4.76 -9.05
N ALA A 204 5.85 3.93 -9.77
CA ALA A 204 6.38 2.69 -10.35
C ALA A 204 7.53 2.93 -11.35
N ASN A 205 7.48 4.02 -12.10
CA ASN A 205 8.57 4.42 -13.01
C ASN A 205 9.87 4.84 -12.29
N ASN A 206 9.80 5.08 -11.00
CA ASN A 206 10.95 5.48 -10.18
C ASN A 206 11.47 4.36 -9.27
N TYR A 207 11.05 3.13 -9.49
CA TYR A 207 11.68 1.98 -8.85
C TYR A 207 13.14 1.87 -9.28
N LYS A 208 13.98 1.31 -8.43
CA LYS A 208 15.37 1.02 -8.80
C LYS A 208 15.42 0.10 -10.02
N SER A 209 16.31 0.37 -10.95
CA SER A 209 16.41 -0.41 -12.19
C SER A 209 16.73 -1.90 -11.95
N ASP A 210 17.43 -2.21 -10.86
CA ASP A 210 17.76 -3.58 -10.44
C ASP A 210 16.71 -4.17 -9.49
N LEU A 211 15.70 -3.39 -9.08
CA LEU A 211 14.68 -3.76 -8.09
C LEU A 211 15.23 -4.25 -6.75
N LYS A 212 16.52 -4.06 -6.46
CA LYS A 212 17.19 -4.66 -5.31
C LYS A 212 16.84 -3.95 -4.00
N ALA A 213 16.48 -4.76 -3.00
CA ALA A 213 16.24 -4.37 -1.61
C ALA A 213 17.05 -5.28 -0.66
N PRO A 214 18.33 -4.97 -0.37
CA PRO A 214 19.26 -5.93 0.26
C PRO A 214 18.83 -6.49 1.63
N GLY A 215 18.05 -5.74 2.40
CA GLY A 215 17.53 -6.16 3.72
C GLY A 215 16.21 -6.93 3.68
N LEU A 216 15.64 -7.11 2.49
CA LEU A 216 14.35 -7.77 2.32
C LEU A 216 14.51 -9.28 2.50
N LYS A 217 13.65 -9.87 3.34
CA LYS A 217 13.63 -11.32 3.63
C LYS A 217 12.49 -12.05 2.93
N TYR A 218 11.36 -11.35 2.75
CA TYR A 218 10.13 -11.95 2.26
C TYR A 218 9.25 -10.97 1.49
N VAL A 219 8.66 -11.47 0.39
CA VAL A 219 7.61 -10.78 -0.38
C VAL A 219 6.46 -11.74 -0.64
N GLY A 220 5.27 -11.37 -0.19
CA GLY A 220 4.01 -12.03 -0.54
C GLY A 220 3.19 -11.17 -1.50
N VAL A 221 2.54 -11.80 -2.47
CA VAL A 221 1.58 -11.16 -3.36
C VAL A 221 0.27 -11.94 -3.33
N VAL A 222 -0.83 -11.25 -3.14
CA VAL A 222 -2.18 -11.83 -3.26
C VAL A 222 -2.99 -11.00 -4.24
N THR A 223 -3.61 -11.67 -5.20
CA THR A 223 -4.57 -11.05 -6.13
C THR A 223 -5.88 -11.83 -6.11
N SER A 224 -6.91 -11.34 -6.77
CA SER A 224 -8.14 -12.11 -7.04
C SER A 224 -8.25 -12.45 -8.52
N GLU A 225 -8.77 -13.64 -8.83
CA GLU A 225 -9.09 -14.02 -10.21
C GLU A 225 -10.12 -13.07 -10.84
N ASN A 226 -11.03 -12.51 -10.02
CA ASN A 226 -12.05 -11.56 -10.46
C ASN A 226 -11.57 -10.11 -10.56
N ASP A 227 -10.32 -9.82 -10.18
CA ASP A 227 -9.78 -8.46 -10.30
C ASP A 227 -9.56 -8.11 -11.77
N THR A 228 -10.25 -7.08 -12.25
CA THR A 228 -10.14 -6.56 -13.62
C THR A 228 -9.46 -5.19 -13.68
N ALA A 229 -9.10 -4.61 -12.52
CA ALA A 229 -8.58 -3.24 -12.44
C ALA A 229 -7.10 -3.12 -12.79
N ILE A 230 -6.30 -4.13 -12.46
CA ILE A 230 -4.84 -4.08 -12.53
C ILE A 230 -4.25 -4.93 -13.64
N ASP A 231 -3.06 -4.57 -14.10
CA ASP A 231 -2.21 -5.47 -14.88
C ASP A 231 -1.65 -6.56 -13.96
N LYS A 232 -2.27 -7.75 -13.99
CA LYS A 232 -1.90 -8.89 -13.14
C LYS A 232 -0.49 -9.43 -13.43
N ASN A 233 0.00 -9.29 -14.65
CA ASN A 233 1.35 -9.73 -14.99
C ASN A 233 2.39 -8.86 -14.28
N LEU A 234 2.22 -7.54 -14.31
CA LEU A 234 3.09 -6.62 -13.57
C LEU A 234 2.93 -6.79 -12.06
N ALA A 235 1.69 -6.98 -11.57
CA ALA A 235 1.38 -7.19 -10.17
C ALA A 235 2.16 -8.37 -9.53
N VAL A 236 2.45 -9.40 -10.32
CA VAL A 236 3.22 -10.57 -9.88
C VAL A 236 4.71 -10.42 -10.22
N ASN A 237 5.04 -10.01 -11.44
CA ASN A 237 6.42 -10.04 -11.94
C ASN A 237 7.33 -9.02 -11.27
N ILE A 238 6.85 -7.80 -10.98
CA ILE A 238 7.68 -6.78 -10.31
C ILE A 238 8.09 -7.24 -8.91
N PRO A 239 7.18 -7.67 -8.01
CA PRO A 239 7.56 -8.19 -6.71
C PRO A 239 8.41 -9.45 -6.77
N LYS A 240 8.15 -10.36 -7.72
CA LYS A 240 8.93 -11.56 -7.92
C LYS A 240 10.38 -11.25 -8.29
N GLN A 241 10.59 -10.31 -9.21
CA GLN A 241 11.92 -9.83 -9.60
C GLN A 241 12.62 -9.13 -8.44
N MET A 242 11.90 -8.30 -7.66
CA MET A 242 12.43 -7.64 -6.47
C MET A 242 12.90 -8.67 -5.44
N ALA A 243 12.12 -9.69 -5.17
CA ALA A 243 12.50 -10.76 -4.26
C ALA A 243 13.75 -11.52 -4.76
N ALA A 244 13.78 -11.89 -6.05
CA ALA A 244 14.91 -12.58 -6.66
C ALA A 244 16.20 -11.74 -6.60
N ALA A 245 16.12 -10.47 -6.97
CA ALA A 245 17.26 -9.53 -6.91
C ALA A 245 17.78 -9.32 -5.49
N SER A 246 16.93 -9.52 -4.48
CA SER A 246 17.23 -9.29 -3.06
C SER A 246 17.61 -10.55 -2.29
N GLY A 247 17.51 -11.74 -2.91
CA GLY A 247 17.68 -13.02 -2.21
C GLY A 247 16.56 -13.31 -1.21
N ALA A 248 15.38 -12.72 -1.40
CA ALA A 248 14.22 -12.87 -0.52
C ALA A 248 13.33 -14.05 -0.98
N LYS A 249 12.62 -14.65 -0.02
CA LYS A 249 11.55 -15.62 -0.33
C LYS A 249 10.39 -14.88 -1.01
N PHE A 250 9.81 -15.49 -2.05
CA PHE A 250 8.64 -15.00 -2.77
C PHE A 250 7.50 -16.01 -2.70
N GLN A 251 6.30 -15.52 -2.41
CA GLN A 251 5.06 -16.31 -2.53
C GLN A 251 4.00 -15.52 -3.27
N TYR A 252 3.23 -16.21 -4.09
CA TYR A 252 2.08 -15.66 -4.79
C TYR A 252 0.86 -16.54 -4.60
N TYR A 253 -0.28 -15.92 -4.36
CA TYR A 253 -1.56 -16.59 -4.30
C TYR A 253 -2.64 -15.78 -5.04
N SER A 254 -3.44 -16.47 -5.85
CA SER A 254 -4.63 -15.89 -6.48
C SER A 254 -5.88 -16.43 -5.80
N ILE A 255 -6.69 -15.53 -5.23
CA ILE A 255 -7.97 -15.91 -4.63
C ILE A 255 -8.88 -16.42 -5.74
N PRO A 256 -9.43 -17.64 -5.62
CA PRO A 256 -10.28 -18.23 -6.66
C PRO A 256 -11.51 -17.40 -6.98
N ALA A 257 -11.94 -17.44 -8.23
CA ALA A 257 -13.12 -16.71 -8.71
C ALA A 257 -14.40 -17.06 -7.94
N SER A 258 -14.48 -18.27 -7.39
CA SER A 258 -15.63 -18.75 -6.60
C SER A 258 -15.87 -17.96 -5.31
N PHE A 259 -14.87 -17.24 -4.80
CA PHE A 259 -15.04 -16.33 -3.65
C PHE A 259 -15.83 -15.06 -4.01
N GLY A 260 -16.00 -14.74 -5.30
CA GLY A 260 -16.71 -13.53 -5.75
C GLY A 260 -16.02 -12.21 -5.43
N ILE A 261 -14.77 -12.25 -4.95
CA ILE A 261 -14.02 -11.08 -4.48
C ILE A 261 -13.38 -10.37 -5.68
N GLY A 262 -13.61 -9.07 -5.80
CA GLY A 262 -13.04 -8.22 -6.86
C GLY A 262 -11.67 -7.65 -6.50
N HIS A 263 -11.46 -6.36 -6.82
CA HIS A 263 -10.17 -5.69 -6.65
C HIS A 263 -9.82 -5.41 -5.18
N ASP A 264 -10.77 -4.89 -4.40
CA ASP A 264 -10.56 -4.70 -2.95
C ASP A 264 -10.75 -6.05 -2.23
N ILE A 265 -9.64 -6.64 -1.82
CA ILE A 265 -9.61 -7.96 -1.18
C ILE A 265 -9.50 -7.87 0.34
N VAL A 266 -9.66 -6.67 0.94
CA VAL A 266 -9.39 -6.43 2.37
C VAL A 266 -10.58 -5.85 3.12
N ALA A 267 -11.26 -4.83 2.57
CA ALA A 267 -12.23 -4.04 3.33
C ALA A 267 -13.54 -4.78 3.59
N LEU A 268 -14.03 -4.71 4.84
CA LEU A 268 -15.29 -5.34 5.24
C LEU A 268 -16.55 -4.66 4.67
N ASN A 269 -16.42 -3.50 4.03
CA ASN A 269 -17.52 -2.90 3.27
C ASN A 269 -17.74 -3.59 1.91
N GLN A 270 -16.85 -4.52 1.53
CA GLN A 270 -17.04 -5.42 0.40
C GLN A 270 -17.73 -6.69 0.92
N ASP A 271 -18.97 -6.96 0.48
CA ASP A 271 -19.79 -8.05 1.01
C ASP A 271 -19.09 -9.42 0.95
N GLU A 272 -18.44 -9.73 -0.18
CA GLU A 272 -17.75 -11.01 -0.35
C GLU A 272 -16.46 -11.10 0.49
N VAL A 273 -15.77 -10.00 0.74
CA VAL A 273 -14.64 -9.96 1.70
C VAL A 273 -15.16 -10.20 3.10
N LYS A 274 -16.23 -9.49 3.51
CA LYS A 274 -16.85 -9.63 4.83
C LYS A 274 -17.28 -11.08 5.09
N LYS A 275 -17.88 -11.72 4.10
CA LYS A 275 -18.34 -13.11 4.17
C LYS A 275 -17.20 -14.10 4.42
N HIS A 276 -15.99 -13.80 3.93
CA HIS A 276 -14.83 -14.68 4.00
C HIS A 276 -13.70 -14.15 4.91
N ALA A 277 -13.92 -13.07 5.66
CA ALA A 277 -12.90 -12.39 6.46
C ALA A 277 -12.24 -13.29 7.52
N ASP A 278 -13.01 -14.20 8.10
CA ASP A 278 -12.54 -15.20 9.07
C ASP A 278 -11.47 -16.15 8.51
N LYS A 279 -11.47 -16.37 7.18
CA LYS A 279 -10.44 -17.15 6.47
C LYS A 279 -9.35 -16.26 5.89
N LEU A 280 -9.72 -15.11 5.30
CA LEU A 280 -8.82 -14.20 4.60
C LEU A 280 -7.82 -13.54 5.54
N TYR A 281 -8.24 -13.05 6.69
CA TYR A 281 -7.37 -12.28 7.57
C TYR A 281 -6.27 -13.13 8.22
N PRO A 282 -6.54 -14.32 8.78
CA PRO A 282 -5.48 -15.23 9.20
C PRO A 282 -4.56 -15.63 8.03
N PHE A 283 -5.11 -15.84 6.84
CA PHE A 283 -4.34 -16.14 5.64
C PHE A 283 -3.39 -14.99 5.27
N TYR A 284 -3.83 -13.73 5.32
CA TYR A 284 -2.96 -12.59 5.05
C TYR A 284 -1.84 -12.46 6.09
N LEU A 285 -2.14 -12.68 7.37
CA LEU A 285 -1.13 -12.68 8.41
C LEU A 285 -0.09 -13.79 8.15
N ASP A 286 -0.52 -15.00 7.86
CA ASP A 286 0.36 -16.13 7.59
C ASP A 286 1.19 -15.92 6.31
N MET A 287 0.58 -15.36 5.25
CA MET A 287 1.30 -14.93 4.04
C MET A 287 2.37 -13.88 4.36
N TYR A 288 2.02 -12.86 5.15
CA TYR A 288 2.97 -11.83 5.58
C TYR A 288 4.15 -12.43 6.37
N GLU A 289 3.88 -13.43 7.20
CA GLU A 289 4.90 -14.12 8.00
C GLU A 289 5.73 -15.14 7.18
N GLY A 290 5.40 -15.34 5.90
CA GLY A 290 6.14 -16.24 5.00
C GLY A 290 5.85 -17.72 5.21
N LYS A 291 4.71 -18.04 5.84
CA LYS A 291 4.24 -19.42 5.98
C LYS A 291 3.69 -19.94 4.65
N ASP A 292 3.83 -21.23 4.40
CA ASP A 292 3.21 -21.88 3.25
C ASP A 292 1.74 -22.16 3.56
N VAL A 293 0.86 -21.31 3.02
CA VAL A 293 -0.58 -21.36 3.28
C VAL A 293 -1.38 -21.37 1.98
N LYS A 294 -2.57 -21.96 2.06
CA LYS A 294 -3.59 -21.94 0.98
C LYS A 294 -4.93 -21.61 1.59
N LEU A 295 -5.75 -20.85 0.88
CA LEU A 295 -7.17 -20.72 1.20
C LEU A 295 -7.88 -22.01 0.78
N GLU A 296 -8.55 -22.64 1.73
CA GLU A 296 -9.42 -23.75 1.42
C GLU A 296 -10.67 -23.21 0.71
N ALA A 297 -10.91 -23.67 -0.50
CA ALA A 297 -12.20 -23.49 -1.18
C ALA A 297 -13.28 -24.24 -0.37
N ASN A 298 -14.43 -23.59 -0.15
CA ASN A 298 -15.59 -24.23 0.47
C ASN A 298 -16.19 -25.29 -0.45
#